data_d18b65a2391f3f909e9430adabc50059
#
_entry.id   d18b65a2391f3f909e9430adabc50059
#
_cell.length_a   1.000
_cell.length_b   1.000
_cell.length_c   1.000
_cell.angle_alpha   90.00
_cell.angle_beta   90.00
_cell.angle_gamma   90.00
#
_symmetry.space_group_name_H-M   'P 1'
#
loop_
_entity.id
_entity.type
_entity.pdbx_description
1 polymer ?
#
loop_
_entity_poly.entity_id
_entity_poly.type
_entity_poly.pdbx_seq_one_letter_code
_entity_poly.pdbx_strand_id
1 'polypeptide(L)'
;MSKTHGRDITVDGGRFLINGEQRNLYGGAVHYWRLDRNKWDSILESVKSMGFNMISIYIPWEIHEVSKGEFDFSGNKDIDAFLTLCESKGFAIVVRPGPQINSELTWFGYPKRILENERLQARNAKGARTVLTQVPKPIPALNYAEDEFFDETALWYDAICEILARHAHPKGGIVAAQVDNEMAYFFCINAYAADFSDASLRNYRAFLSSKYGSLEKINEVHGTTAATMAEVDAPRRFEATKASEIPRYADWIEYRENYLIDSMARLADMMRERGLDTIALFHNYPHPLGPGGAASGFTTPFNIAKLEEKLDFVGFDIYSRKELYSHVKTVGSYVVGTSRYPYIPEFIAGVWPWYLHPGNLYDEEFVTKAALAQGIKGFSRYMLVERDRWLDSPIRRDGRVREDHAEMFGAANRMQLDGRFGDLRRDASVLLLANREYDRLEAASVLVSFPGDFLETPSGFSEYAGPLTISEHTLGFDKAPQLEKSEWFGAFYTALNSGDHDFLLSDTSLDPKRWGAHKVVVLTTLDYLDATLQQSLVDYAAA
;
A
#
# COMPACT_ATOMS: atom_id res chain seq x y z
N MET A 1 -7.04 -0.48 -20.55
CA MET A 1 -6.67 0.92 -20.92
C MET A 1 -7.48 1.85 -20.03
N SER A 2 -6.84 2.50 -19.06
CA SER A 2 -7.49 3.47 -18.17
C SER A 2 -8.08 4.60 -19.02
N LYS A 3 -9.36 4.95 -18.77
CA LYS A 3 -10.07 6.06 -19.45
C LYS A 3 -9.57 7.41 -18.93
N THR A 4 -8.30 7.75 -19.14
CA THR A 4 -7.71 9.02 -18.69
C THR A 4 -7.84 10.17 -19.70
N HIS A 5 -8.47 9.96 -20.85
CA HIS A 5 -8.67 11.01 -21.83
C HIS A 5 -9.84 11.91 -21.43
N GLY A 6 -9.54 13.12 -20.98
CA GLY A 6 -10.51 14.17 -20.65
C GLY A 6 -10.58 14.60 -19.18
N ARG A 7 -9.73 14.06 -18.31
CA ARG A 7 -9.62 14.53 -16.93
C ARG A 7 -8.63 15.68 -16.82
N ASP A 8 -8.98 16.68 -16.00
CA ASP A 8 -8.09 17.80 -15.68
C ASP A 8 -6.92 17.37 -14.78
N ILE A 9 -7.10 16.25 -14.05
CA ILE A 9 -6.06 15.65 -13.20
C ILE A 9 -5.57 14.36 -13.83
N THR A 10 -4.25 14.30 -14.06
CA THR A 10 -3.59 13.13 -14.64
C THR A 10 -2.25 12.85 -13.95
N VAL A 11 -1.83 11.60 -14.05
CA VAL A 11 -0.51 11.15 -13.58
C VAL A 11 0.25 10.60 -14.78
N ASP A 12 1.36 11.20 -15.11
CA ASP A 12 2.17 10.81 -16.26
C ASP A 12 3.66 11.07 -16.06
N GLY A 13 4.48 10.10 -16.41
CA GLY A 13 5.94 10.20 -16.41
C GLY A 13 6.55 10.62 -15.07
N GLY A 14 5.97 10.15 -13.96
CA GLY A 14 6.39 10.53 -12.60
C GLY A 14 5.89 11.91 -12.16
N ARG A 15 4.94 12.51 -12.87
CA ARG A 15 4.38 13.83 -12.56
C ARG A 15 2.91 13.74 -12.22
N PHE A 16 2.49 14.56 -11.27
CA PHE A 16 1.09 14.83 -10.97
C PHE A 16 0.71 16.14 -11.68
N LEU A 17 -0.28 16.09 -12.55
CA LEU A 17 -0.66 17.20 -13.40
C LEU A 17 -2.09 17.65 -13.06
N ILE A 18 -2.29 18.95 -12.90
CA ILE A 18 -3.61 19.59 -12.76
C ILE A 18 -3.74 20.57 -13.92
N ASN A 19 -4.75 20.39 -14.78
CA ASN A 19 -4.93 21.18 -16.00
C ASN A 19 -3.68 21.18 -16.91
N GLY A 20 -2.94 20.07 -16.95
CA GLY A 20 -1.70 19.93 -17.70
C GLY A 20 -0.47 20.58 -17.05
N GLU A 21 -0.63 21.31 -15.95
CA GLU A 21 0.49 21.88 -15.18
C GLU A 21 0.94 20.94 -14.07
N GLN A 22 2.25 20.79 -13.94
CA GLN A 22 2.82 19.97 -12.87
C GLN A 22 2.60 20.60 -11.50
N ARG A 23 2.08 19.79 -10.59
CA ARG A 23 1.90 20.14 -9.17
C ARG A 23 2.57 19.09 -8.29
N ASN A 24 3.51 19.50 -7.48
CA ASN A 24 4.13 18.63 -6.49
C ASN A 24 3.34 18.73 -5.20
N LEU A 25 2.90 17.59 -4.67
CA LEU A 25 2.07 17.53 -3.47
C LEU A 25 2.98 17.34 -2.24
N TYR A 26 3.24 18.42 -1.53
CA TYR A 26 4.00 18.45 -0.27
C TYR A 26 3.07 18.87 0.85
N GLY A 27 2.68 17.95 1.69
CA GLY A 27 1.71 18.23 2.72
C GLY A 27 1.75 17.25 3.88
N GLY A 28 0.66 17.18 4.60
CA GLY A 28 0.52 16.21 5.65
C GLY A 28 -0.88 16.14 6.26
N ALA A 29 -1.04 15.19 7.16
CA ALA A 29 -2.30 14.83 7.75
C ALA A 29 -2.72 15.83 8.86
N VAL A 30 -3.97 16.26 8.78
CA VAL A 30 -4.67 17.00 9.83
C VAL A 30 -6.00 16.31 10.11
N HIS A 31 -6.18 15.84 11.34
CA HIS A 31 -7.40 15.18 11.78
C HIS A 31 -8.39 16.19 12.35
N TYR A 32 -9.18 16.87 11.49
CA TYR A 32 -10.10 17.94 11.86
C TYR A 32 -11.05 17.56 13.02
N TRP A 33 -11.55 16.34 13.01
CA TRP A 33 -12.48 15.79 13.99
C TRP A 33 -11.88 15.58 15.40
N ARG A 34 -10.54 15.63 15.54
CA ARG A 34 -9.80 15.61 16.82
C ARG A 34 -9.47 16.99 17.36
N LEU A 35 -9.76 18.05 16.60
CA LEU A 35 -9.41 19.42 16.93
C LEU A 35 -10.65 20.24 17.27
N ASP A 36 -10.48 21.23 18.14
CA ASP A 36 -11.52 22.23 18.31
C ASP A 36 -11.70 23.04 17.02
N ARG A 37 -12.93 23.20 16.59
CA ARG A 37 -13.26 23.93 15.36
C ARG A 37 -12.67 25.34 15.33
N ASN A 38 -12.64 26.05 16.46
CA ASN A 38 -12.08 27.39 16.58
C ASN A 38 -10.55 27.44 16.40
N LYS A 39 -9.85 26.30 16.35
CA LYS A 39 -8.41 26.20 16.10
C LYS A 39 -8.07 25.86 14.64
N TRP A 40 -9.03 25.42 13.84
CA TRP A 40 -8.77 24.99 12.47
C TRP A 40 -8.04 26.06 11.65
N ASP A 41 -8.52 27.30 11.71
CA ASP A 41 -7.95 28.42 10.95
C ASP A 41 -6.47 28.67 11.30
N SER A 42 -6.16 28.82 12.58
CA SER A 42 -4.79 29.07 13.04
C SER A 42 -3.85 27.91 12.78
N ILE A 43 -4.34 26.66 12.87
CA ILE A 43 -3.55 25.46 12.57
C ILE A 43 -3.22 25.42 11.06
N LEU A 44 -4.19 25.67 10.20
CA LEU A 44 -3.96 25.69 8.75
C LEU A 44 -3.04 26.84 8.32
N GLU A 45 -3.11 28.01 8.97
CA GLU A 45 -2.13 29.08 8.76
C GLU A 45 -0.71 28.64 9.15
N SER A 46 -0.57 27.95 10.27
CA SER A 46 0.73 27.42 10.69
C SER A 46 1.27 26.38 9.69
N VAL A 47 0.42 25.50 9.16
CA VAL A 47 0.82 24.57 8.11
C VAL A 47 1.27 25.29 6.86
N LYS A 48 0.55 26.33 6.44
CA LYS A 48 0.89 27.15 5.27
C LYS A 48 2.21 27.90 5.46
N SER A 49 2.44 28.44 6.65
CA SER A 49 3.70 29.16 6.96
C SER A 49 4.94 28.29 6.88
N MET A 50 4.82 26.97 7.10
CA MET A 50 5.87 25.98 6.89
C MET A 50 6.07 25.61 5.40
N GLY A 51 5.36 26.24 4.46
CA GLY A 51 5.51 26.00 3.02
C GLY A 51 4.83 24.72 2.51
N PHE A 52 4.00 24.07 3.30
CA PHE A 52 3.16 22.99 2.79
C PHE A 52 2.08 23.52 1.84
N ASN A 53 1.84 22.83 0.75
CA ASN A 53 0.87 23.22 -0.28
C ASN A 53 -0.32 22.26 -0.39
N MET A 54 -0.35 21.21 0.44
CA MET A 54 -1.37 20.19 0.43
C MET A 54 -1.76 19.80 1.86
N ILE A 55 -3.05 19.52 2.07
CA ILE A 55 -3.59 18.91 3.30
C ILE A 55 -4.12 17.53 3.00
N SER A 56 -3.74 16.54 3.81
CA SER A 56 -4.29 15.19 3.80
C SER A 56 -5.32 15.04 4.92
N ILE A 57 -6.52 14.60 4.57
CA ILE A 57 -7.67 14.57 5.49
C ILE A 57 -8.20 13.14 5.63
N TYR A 58 -8.04 12.55 6.81
CA TYR A 58 -8.63 11.26 7.17
C TYR A 58 -10.06 11.46 7.64
N ILE A 59 -11.01 10.70 7.09
CA ILE A 59 -12.44 10.84 7.35
C ILE A 59 -12.98 9.51 7.89
N PRO A 60 -13.03 9.33 9.22
CA PRO A 60 -13.35 8.03 9.82
C PRO A 60 -14.86 7.76 9.82
N TRP A 61 -15.25 6.67 9.20
CA TRP A 61 -16.64 6.20 9.22
C TRP A 61 -17.17 6.02 10.64
N GLU A 62 -16.38 5.38 11.55
CA GLU A 62 -16.79 5.16 12.96
C GLU A 62 -17.11 6.44 13.76
N ILE A 63 -16.57 7.57 13.34
CA ILE A 63 -16.78 8.86 14.04
C ILE A 63 -18.05 9.56 13.54
N HIS A 64 -18.38 9.35 12.29
CA HIS A 64 -19.52 10.02 11.64
C HIS A 64 -20.81 9.23 11.74
N GLU A 65 -20.76 7.90 11.72
CA GLU A 65 -21.96 7.09 11.84
C GLU A 65 -22.47 7.09 13.30
N VAL A 66 -23.68 7.61 13.52
CA VAL A 66 -24.36 7.60 14.83
C VAL A 66 -25.25 6.38 15.01
N SER A 67 -25.83 5.90 13.93
CA SER A 67 -26.49 4.60 13.79
C SER A 67 -26.42 4.17 12.33
N LYS A 68 -26.71 2.92 12.04
CA LYS A 68 -26.59 2.38 10.67
C LYS A 68 -27.29 3.28 9.64
N GLY A 69 -26.52 3.88 8.75
CA GLY A 69 -26.99 4.74 7.68
C GLY A 69 -27.37 6.18 8.12
N GLU A 70 -27.16 6.53 9.40
CA GLU A 70 -27.36 7.88 9.91
C GLU A 70 -26.02 8.50 10.29
N PHE A 71 -25.72 9.66 9.74
CA PHE A 71 -24.40 10.29 9.87
C PHE A 71 -24.50 11.69 10.46
N ASP A 72 -23.50 12.06 11.27
CA ASP A 72 -23.34 13.39 11.87
C ASP A 72 -22.11 14.08 11.30
N PHE A 73 -22.32 15.18 10.59
CA PHE A 73 -21.30 16.07 10.03
C PHE A 73 -21.36 17.46 10.68
N SER A 74 -21.66 17.57 11.96
CA SER A 74 -21.80 18.83 12.66
C SER A 74 -20.64 19.10 13.64
N GLY A 75 -20.51 20.34 14.10
CA GLY A 75 -19.51 20.74 15.10
C GLY A 75 -18.07 20.46 14.62
N ASN A 76 -17.30 19.72 15.42
CA ASN A 76 -15.94 19.31 15.05
C ASN A 76 -15.90 18.25 13.95
N LYS A 77 -17.05 17.67 13.60
CA LYS A 77 -17.19 16.68 12.51
C LYS A 77 -17.60 17.31 11.18
N ASP A 78 -17.73 18.63 11.11
CA ASP A 78 -18.15 19.36 9.91
C ASP A 78 -17.04 19.38 8.85
N ILE A 79 -16.99 18.30 8.07
CA ILE A 79 -16.01 18.13 7.00
C ILE A 79 -16.21 19.14 5.87
N ASP A 80 -17.44 19.50 5.53
CA ASP A 80 -17.75 20.48 4.48
C ASP A 80 -17.14 21.86 4.82
N ALA A 81 -17.32 22.31 6.06
CA ALA A 81 -16.71 23.56 6.53
C ALA A 81 -15.17 23.47 6.58
N PHE A 82 -14.61 22.31 6.95
CA PHE A 82 -13.15 22.14 6.98
C PHE A 82 -12.55 22.16 5.58
N LEU A 83 -13.18 21.50 4.61
CA LEU A 83 -12.79 21.54 3.19
C LEU A 83 -12.84 22.97 2.64
N THR A 84 -13.94 23.67 2.86
CA THR A 84 -14.10 25.09 2.46
C THR A 84 -12.98 25.97 3.05
N LEU A 85 -12.61 25.74 4.31
CA LEU A 85 -11.52 26.47 4.94
C LEU A 85 -10.16 26.16 4.31
N CYS A 86 -9.86 24.89 4.00
CA CYS A 86 -8.64 24.51 3.30
C CYS A 86 -8.54 25.15 1.91
N GLU A 87 -9.65 25.17 1.17
CA GLU A 87 -9.77 25.81 -0.14
C GLU A 87 -9.52 27.32 -0.08
N SER A 88 -10.12 28.00 0.92
CA SER A 88 -9.93 29.43 1.12
C SER A 88 -8.46 29.82 1.35
N LYS A 89 -7.64 28.89 1.86
CA LYS A 89 -6.22 29.06 2.07
C LYS A 89 -5.37 28.61 0.87
N GLY A 90 -5.99 28.08 -0.18
CA GLY A 90 -5.33 27.67 -1.43
C GLY A 90 -4.57 26.35 -1.35
N PHE A 91 -4.92 25.47 -0.43
CA PHE A 91 -4.37 24.13 -0.37
C PHE A 91 -4.96 23.23 -1.46
N ALA A 92 -4.11 22.40 -2.07
CA ALA A 92 -4.58 21.15 -2.67
C ALA A 92 -5.03 20.20 -1.56
N ILE A 93 -6.06 19.42 -1.80
CA ILE A 93 -6.63 18.54 -0.78
C ILE A 93 -6.56 17.09 -1.24
N VAL A 94 -6.07 16.24 -0.37
CA VAL A 94 -6.10 14.78 -0.50
C VAL A 94 -7.03 14.24 0.59
N VAL A 95 -8.08 13.52 0.19
CA VAL A 95 -9.04 12.94 1.15
C VAL A 95 -8.86 11.44 1.29
N ARG A 96 -9.13 10.92 2.49
CA ARG A 96 -9.03 9.50 2.82
C ARG A 96 -10.31 9.05 3.51
N PRO A 97 -11.37 8.73 2.74
CA PRO A 97 -12.68 8.36 3.30
C PRO A 97 -12.77 6.88 3.71
N GLY A 98 -11.72 6.13 3.57
CA GLY A 98 -11.68 4.71 3.92
C GLY A 98 -12.27 3.79 2.85
N PRO A 99 -12.96 2.70 3.29
CA PRO A 99 -13.68 2.47 4.56
C PRO A 99 -12.80 2.27 5.80
N GLN A 100 -11.61 1.67 5.67
CA GLN A 100 -10.60 1.66 6.72
C GLN A 100 -9.73 2.91 6.63
N ILE A 101 -9.35 3.47 7.76
CA ILE A 101 -8.38 4.56 7.82
C ILE A 101 -7.29 4.37 8.87
N ASN A 102 -7.33 3.31 9.65
CA ASN A 102 -6.45 3.08 10.80
C ASN A 102 -6.43 4.27 11.77
N SER A 103 -5.52 5.22 11.61
CA SER A 103 -5.36 6.44 12.44
C SER A 103 -5.32 6.15 13.95
N GLU A 104 -4.88 4.94 14.33
CA GLU A 104 -4.87 4.34 15.66
C GLU A 104 -6.22 4.50 16.39
N LEU A 105 -7.31 4.44 15.62
CA LEU A 105 -8.66 4.32 16.14
C LEU A 105 -8.91 2.89 16.63
N THR A 106 -9.80 2.76 17.61
CA THR A 106 -10.08 1.47 18.26
C THR A 106 -10.58 0.41 17.29
N TRP A 107 -11.28 0.85 16.26
CA TRP A 107 -11.91 -0.01 15.26
C TRP A 107 -11.36 0.22 13.84
N PHE A 108 -10.18 0.82 13.72
CA PHE A 108 -9.53 1.15 12.45
C PHE A 108 -10.37 2.07 11.53
N GLY A 109 -11.31 2.81 12.11
CA GLY A 109 -12.21 3.68 11.37
C GLY A 109 -13.54 3.04 10.97
N TYR A 110 -13.71 1.73 11.15
CA TYR A 110 -14.97 1.05 10.92
C TYR A 110 -15.94 1.24 12.10
N PRO A 111 -17.25 1.40 11.86
CA PRO A 111 -18.23 1.22 12.92
C PRO A 111 -18.12 -0.17 13.56
N LYS A 112 -18.23 -0.23 14.88
CA LYS A 112 -18.09 -1.47 15.64
C LYS A 112 -18.99 -2.61 15.11
N ARG A 113 -20.22 -2.28 14.67
CA ARG A 113 -21.20 -3.23 14.12
C ARG A 113 -20.67 -4.00 12.89
N ILE A 114 -19.82 -3.37 12.06
CA ILE A 114 -19.19 -4.01 10.90
C ILE A 114 -18.24 -5.11 11.37
N LEU A 115 -17.41 -4.82 12.37
CA LEU A 115 -16.46 -5.79 12.90
C LEU A 115 -17.12 -6.90 13.72
N GLU A 116 -18.30 -6.66 14.27
CA GLU A 116 -19.09 -7.65 15.03
C GLU A 116 -19.93 -8.57 14.13
N ASN A 117 -20.12 -8.22 12.86
CA ASN A 117 -20.82 -9.07 11.91
C ASN A 117 -19.91 -10.25 11.49
N GLU A 118 -20.23 -11.46 11.97
CA GLU A 118 -19.41 -12.65 11.71
C GLU A 118 -19.30 -13.03 10.23
N ARG A 119 -20.26 -12.65 9.38
CA ARG A 119 -20.22 -12.90 7.94
C ARG A 119 -19.14 -12.05 7.25
N LEU A 120 -18.86 -10.87 7.80
CA LEU A 120 -17.85 -9.95 7.29
C LEU A 120 -16.45 -10.25 7.82
N GLN A 121 -16.26 -11.29 8.62
CA GLN A 121 -14.98 -11.63 9.21
C GLN A 121 -14.23 -12.65 8.35
N ALA A 122 -12.98 -12.35 8.02
CA ALA A 122 -12.10 -13.28 7.32
C ALA A 122 -11.78 -14.52 8.17
N ARG A 123 -11.53 -15.64 7.49
CA ARG A 123 -11.22 -16.93 8.12
C ARG A 123 -9.79 -17.36 7.80
N ASN A 124 -9.13 -17.96 8.78
CA ASN A 124 -7.85 -18.62 8.58
C ASN A 124 -8.03 -20.03 7.97
N ALA A 125 -6.93 -20.72 7.71
CA ALA A 125 -6.91 -22.05 7.12
C ALA A 125 -7.67 -23.12 7.94
N LYS A 126 -7.89 -22.92 9.25
CA LYS A 126 -8.67 -23.81 10.13
C LYS A 126 -10.13 -23.39 10.27
N GLY A 127 -10.57 -22.35 9.56
CA GLY A 127 -11.92 -21.80 9.64
C GLY A 127 -12.15 -20.88 10.84
N ALA A 128 -11.15 -20.65 11.68
CA ALA A 128 -11.24 -19.69 12.77
C ALA A 128 -11.15 -18.25 12.25
N ARG A 129 -11.66 -17.30 13.04
CA ARG A 129 -11.60 -15.87 12.73
C ARG A 129 -10.15 -15.38 12.64
N THR A 130 -9.81 -14.71 11.56
CA THR A 130 -8.54 -14.00 11.44
C THR A 130 -8.58 -12.71 12.25
N VAL A 131 -7.53 -12.44 13.01
CA VAL A 131 -7.44 -11.29 13.91
C VAL A 131 -6.26 -10.43 13.54
N LEU A 132 -6.51 -9.13 13.39
CA LEU A 132 -5.47 -8.11 13.32
C LEU A 132 -4.97 -7.87 14.74
N THR A 133 -3.69 -8.12 14.98
CA THR A 133 -3.11 -8.06 16.33
C THR A 133 -2.59 -6.69 16.70
N GLN A 134 -2.61 -5.76 15.78
CA GLN A 134 -2.15 -4.40 16.03
C GLN A 134 -3.13 -3.58 16.85
N VAL A 135 -2.62 -2.60 17.41
CA VAL A 135 -3.19 -1.62 18.34
C VAL A 135 -4.26 -0.73 17.72
N PRO A 136 -5.15 -0.18 18.54
CA PRO A 136 -5.08 -0.16 20.00
C PRO A 136 -5.60 -1.43 20.67
N LYS A 137 -6.26 -2.30 19.92
CA LYS A 137 -6.71 -3.60 20.40
C LYS A 137 -6.89 -4.56 19.22
N PRO A 138 -6.77 -5.88 19.44
CA PRO A 138 -7.07 -6.88 18.42
C PRO A 138 -8.49 -6.74 17.88
N ILE A 139 -8.64 -6.76 16.55
CA ILE A 139 -9.92 -6.72 15.86
C ILE A 139 -9.98 -7.81 14.78
N PRO A 140 -11.17 -8.26 14.35
CA PRO A 140 -11.29 -9.17 13.22
C PRO A 140 -10.77 -8.51 11.94
N ALA A 141 -10.06 -9.24 11.11
CA ALA A 141 -9.85 -8.87 9.72
C ALA A 141 -11.17 -9.02 8.96
N LEU A 142 -11.45 -8.09 8.05
CA LEU A 142 -12.68 -8.12 7.26
C LEU A 142 -12.50 -8.95 5.98
N ASN A 143 -13.60 -9.52 5.54
CA ASN A 143 -13.71 -10.32 4.34
C ASN A 143 -14.14 -9.43 3.16
N TYR A 144 -13.19 -9.03 2.33
CA TYR A 144 -13.44 -8.24 1.11
C TYR A 144 -14.05 -9.06 -0.04
N ALA A 145 -14.31 -10.34 0.13
CA ALA A 145 -15.03 -11.16 -0.86
C ALA A 145 -16.55 -11.14 -0.67
N GLU A 146 -17.05 -10.70 0.48
CA GLU A 146 -18.49 -10.62 0.76
C GLU A 146 -19.11 -9.37 0.17
N ASP A 147 -20.21 -9.52 -0.59
CA ASP A 147 -20.94 -8.40 -1.17
C ASP A 147 -21.53 -7.50 -0.09
N GLU A 148 -21.97 -8.06 1.05
CA GLU A 148 -22.47 -7.30 2.19
C GLU A 148 -21.45 -6.27 2.72
N PHE A 149 -20.14 -6.53 2.61
CA PHE A 149 -19.12 -5.55 2.96
C PHE A 149 -19.20 -4.30 2.07
N PHE A 150 -19.41 -4.50 0.79
CA PHE A 150 -19.54 -3.41 -0.17
C PHE A 150 -20.89 -2.70 -0.05
N ASP A 151 -21.97 -3.45 0.26
CA ASP A 151 -23.29 -2.86 0.51
C ASP A 151 -23.26 -1.94 1.75
N GLU A 152 -22.60 -2.37 2.82
CA GLU A 152 -22.40 -1.54 4.01
C GLU A 152 -21.50 -0.32 3.72
N THR A 153 -20.43 -0.52 2.96
CA THR A 153 -19.55 0.58 2.54
C THR A 153 -20.27 1.56 1.63
N ALA A 154 -21.22 1.10 0.81
CA ALA A 154 -22.03 1.96 -0.04
C ALA A 154 -22.83 2.99 0.77
N LEU A 155 -23.41 2.60 1.92
CA LEU A 155 -24.11 3.54 2.80
C LEU A 155 -23.20 4.69 3.27
N TRP A 156 -21.97 4.36 3.62
CA TRP A 156 -20.96 5.34 3.99
C TRP A 156 -20.53 6.22 2.81
N TYR A 157 -20.26 5.61 1.67
CA TYR A 157 -19.84 6.34 0.48
C TYR A 157 -20.96 7.23 -0.09
N ASP A 158 -22.23 6.81 -0.01
CA ASP A 158 -23.36 7.66 -0.39
C ASP A 158 -23.36 8.95 0.41
N ALA A 159 -23.17 8.88 1.73
CA ALA A 159 -23.18 10.05 2.60
C ALA A 159 -21.95 10.94 2.43
N ILE A 160 -20.74 10.35 2.42
CA ILE A 160 -19.52 11.17 2.41
C ILE A 160 -19.18 11.68 1.01
N CYS A 161 -19.37 10.89 -0.04
CA CYS A 161 -19.06 11.33 -1.40
C CYS A 161 -20.01 12.41 -1.89
N GLU A 162 -21.25 12.51 -1.38
CA GLU A 162 -22.13 13.65 -1.64
C GLU A 162 -21.46 14.97 -1.24
N ILE A 163 -20.77 15.00 -0.11
CA ILE A 163 -20.00 16.15 0.34
C ILE A 163 -18.75 16.32 -0.53
N LEU A 164 -17.94 15.27 -0.66
CA LEU A 164 -16.64 15.34 -1.35
C LEU A 164 -16.77 15.75 -2.82
N ALA A 165 -17.81 15.30 -3.52
CA ALA A 165 -18.05 15.63 -4.93
C ALA A 165 -18.30 17.13 -5.18
N ARG A 166 -18.76 17.87 -4.17
CA ARG A 166 -18.90 19.34 -4.25
C ARG A 166 -17.54 20.03 -4.22
N HIS A 167 -16.56 19.44 -3.54
CA HIS A 167 -15.21 19.93 -3.36
C HIS A 167 -14.19 19.28 -4.31
N ALA A 168 -14.60 18.30 -5.11
CA ALA A 168 -13.74 17.65 -6.10
C ALA A 168 -13.38 18.61 -7.24
N HIS A 169 -12.11 18.62 -7.66
CA HIS A 169 -11.67 19.39 -8.80
C HIS A 169 -12.51 19.06 -10.05
N PRO A 170 -12.93 20.05 -10.90
CA PRO A 170 -12.58 21.48 -10.86
C PRO A 170 -13.48 22.35 -9.97
N LYS A 171 -14.47 21.78 -9.26
CA LYS A 171 -15.41 22.56 -8.42
C LYS A 171 -14.76 23.09 -7.14
N GLY A 172 -13.78 22.34 -6.61
CA GLY A 172 -13.08 22.66 -5.35
C GLY A 172 -11.64 22.18 -5.34
N GLY A 173 -11.08 22.07 -4.13
CA GLY A 173 -9.65 21.83 -3.90
C GLY A 173 -9.23 20.37 -3.82
N ILE A 174 -10.17 19.41 -3.81
CA ILE A 174 -9.81 17.98 -3.74
C ILE A 174 -9.23 17.54 -5.09
N VAL A 175 -7.98 17.11 -5.06
CA VAL A 175 -7.23 16.66 -6.26
C VAL A 175 -6.98 15.14 -6.28
N ALA A 176 -7.03 14.49 -5.12
CA ALA A 176 -6.88 13.04 -5.02
C ALA A 176 -7.68 12.47 -3.85
N ALA A 177 -8.09 11.20 -3.98
CA ALA A 177 -8.68 10.43 -2.88
C ALA A 177 -7.97 9.09 -2.73
N GLN A 178 -7.67 8.72 -1.48
CA GLN A 178 -7.15 7.40 -1.16
C GLN A 178 -8.30 6.41 -1.01
N VAL A 179 -8.16 5.28 -1.68
CA VAL A 179 -9.09 4.15 -1.62
C VAL A 179 -8.61 3.23 -0.52
N ASP A 180 -9.39 3.07 0.54
CA ASP A 180 -9.02 2.30 1.73
C ASP A 180 -7.67 2.78 2.34
N ASN A 181 -7.15 2.09 3.35
CA ASN A 181 -5.85 2.42 3.94
C ASN A 181 -5.07 1.15 4.25
N GLU A 182 -3.81 1.07 3.77
CA GLU A 182 -2.84 0.01 4.06
C GLU A 182 -3.39 -1.42 3.91
N MET A 183 -4.50 -1.61 3.26
CA MET A 183 -5.29 -2.86 3.21
C MET A 183 -5.22 -3.65 4.53
N ALA A 184 -6.32 -3.84 5.22
CA ALA A 184 -6.37 -4.43 6.57
C ALA A 184 -5.52 -5.70 6.74
N TYR A 185 -5.28 -6.44 5.67
CA TYR A 185 -4.45 -7.65 5.68
C TYR A 185 -2.96 -7.42 5.94
N PHE A 186 -2.47 -6.20 5.79
CA PHE A 186 -1.11 -5.88 6.21
C PHE A 186 -0.89 -6.16 7.70
N PHE A 187 -1.89 -5.88 8.51
CA PHE A 187 -1.85 -6.08 9.95
C PHE A 187 -2.15 -7.53 10.38
N CYS A 188 -2.43 -8.43 9.44
CA CYS A 188 -2.35 -9.85 9.69
C CYS A 188 -0.87 -10.25 9.74
N ILE A 189 -0.50 -11.08 10.71
CA ILE A 189 0.86 -11.62 10.86
C ILE A 189 1.31 -12.26 9.54
N ASN A 190 0.35 -12.79 8.80
CA ASN A 190 0.56 -13.39 7.50
C ASN A 190 -0.62 -13.07 6.59
N ALA A 191 -0.43 -12.13 5.69
CA ALA A 191 -1.48 -11.65 4.78
C ALA A 191 -2.02 -12.72 3.82
N TYR A 192 -1.29 -13.81 3.61
CA TYR A 192 -1.74 -14.92 2.77
C TYR A 192 -2.41 -16.05 3.57
N ALA A 193 -2.28 -16.06 4.91
CA ALA A 193 -2.96 -17.04 5.77
C ALA A 193 -4.48 -16.78 5.91
N ALA A 194 -5.02 -15.80 5.23
CA ALA A 194 -6.42 -15.45 5.10
C ALA A 194 -6.66 -14.92 3.67
N ASP A 195 -7.82 -15.00 3.08
CA ASP A 195 -9.09 -15.35 3.68
C ASP A 195 -9.59 -16.69 3.14
N PHE A 196 -9.93 -17.61 4.03
CA PHE A 196 -10.51 -18.92 3.70
C PHE A 196 -12.02 -18.97 3.97
N SER A 197 -12.70 -17.81 3.95
CA SER A 197 -14.15 -17.75 4.01
C SER A 197 -14.80 -18.39 2.77
N ASP A 198 -16.07 -18.79 2.88
CA ASP A 198 -16.80 -19.37 1.76
C ASP A 198 -16.84 -18.42 0.55
N ALA A 199 -16.97 -17.12 0.78
CA ALA A 199 -16.97 -16.12 -0.29
C ALA A 199 -15.62 -16.08 -1.00
N SER A 200 -14.52 -16.01 -0.24
CA SER A 200 -13.18 -16.03 -0.80
C SER A 200 -12.90 -17.32 -1.57
N LEU A 201 -13.30 -18.46 -1.05
CA LEU A 201 -13.14 -19.75 -1.74
C LEU A 201 -14.00 -19.86 -3.01
N ARG A 202 -15.19 -19.25 -3.05
CA ARG A 202 -15.97 -19.13 -4.31
C ARG A 202 -15.19 -18.32 -5.35
N ASN A 203 -14.62 -17.19 -4.96
CA ASN A 203 -13.82 -16.34 -5.85
C ASN A 203 -12.53 -17.04 -6.31
N TYR A 204 -11.88 -17.81 -5.43
CA TYR A 204 -10.71 -18.63 -5.80
C TYR A 204 -11.05 -19.67 -6.87
N ARG A 205 -12.17 -20.34 -6.74
CA ARG A 205 -12.64 -21.29 -7.75
C ARG A 205 -12.93 -20.61 -9.09
N ALA A 206 -13.53 -19.42 -9.05
CA ALA A 206 -13.75 -18.62 -10.27
C ALA A 206 -12.43 -18.19 -10.92
N PHE A 207 -11.46 -17.79 -10.12
CA PHE A 207 -10.10 -17.47 -10.58
C PHE A 207 -9.45 -18.68 -11.28
N LEU A 208 -9.49 -19.88 -10.66
CA LEU A 208 -8.95 -21.09 -11.26
C LEU A 208 -9.67 -21.48 -12.56
N SER A 209 -11.02 -21.36 -12.58
CA SER A 209 -11.79 -21.60 -13.79
C SER A 209 -11.42 -20.66 -14.92
N SER A 210 -11.18 -19.38 -14.62
CA SER A 210 -10.71 -18.39 -15.60
C SER A 210 -9.30 -18.70 -16.10
N LYS A 211 -8.42 -19.15 -15.21
CA LYS A 211 -7.00 -19.44 -15.53
C LYS A 211 -6.84 -20.71 -16.37
N TYR A 212 -7.57 -21.77 -16.05
CA TYR A 212 -7.36 -23.10 -16.60
C TYR A 212 -8.46 -23.58 -17.56
N GLY A 213 -9.62 -22.96 -17.53
CA GLY A 213 -10.74 -23.24 -18.43
C GLY A 213 -11.58 -24.47 -18.06
N SER A 214 -11.03 -25.48 -17.39
CA SER A 214 -11.79 -26.69 -17.02
C SER A 214 -11.31 -27.30 -15.70
N LEU A 215 -12.21 -28.08 -15.05
CA LEU A 215 -11.91 -28.80 -13.82
C LEU A 215 -10.84 -29.88 -14.03
N GLU A 216 -10.86 -30.54 -15.18
CA GLU A 216 -9.86 -31.56 -15.56
C GLU A 216 -8.47 -30.96 -15.59
N LYS A 217 -8.34 -29.76 -16.17
CA LYS A 217 -7.05 -29.05 -16.24
C LYS A 217 -6.58 -28.58 -14.87
N ILE A 218 -7.49 -28.11 -14.02
CA ILE A 218 -7.17 -27.76 -12.62
C ILE A 218 -6.66 -28.99 -11.87
N ASN A 219 -7.36 -30.13 -11.98
CA ASN A 219 -6.95 -31.39 -11.36
C ASN A 219 -5.57 -31.85 -11.84
N GLU A 220 -5.34 -31.76 -13.15
CA GLU A 220 -4.04 -32.11 -13.74
C GLU A 220 -2.90 -31.27 -13.15
N VAL A 221 -3.08 -29.94 -13.15
CA VAL A 221 -2.05 -29.00 -12.71
C VAL A 221 -1.82 -29.04 -11.20
N HIS A 222 -2.91 -29.18 -10.42
CA HIS A 222 -2.83 -29.23 -8.96
C HIS A 222 -2.52 -30.63 -8.40
N GLY A 223 -2.54 -31.66 -9.23
CA GLY A 223 -2.41 -33.04 -8.78
C GLY A 223 -3.56 -33.51 -7.89
N THR A 224 -4.79 -33.03 -8.17
CA THR A 224 -6.01 -33.32 -7.39
C THR A 224 -7.00 -34.15 -8.18
N THR A 225 -8.07 -34.61 -7.52
CA THR A 225 -9.12 -35.49 -8.12
C THR A 225 -10.52 -34.99 -7.76
N ALA A 226 -10.73 -33.69 -7.67
CA ALA A 226 -12.03 -33.09 -7.39
C ALA A 226 -13.04 -33.52 -8.47
N ALA A 227 -14.23 -34.00 -8.06
CA ALA A 227 -15.29 -34.39 -8.98
C ALA A 227 -16.13 -33.17 -9.43
N THR A 228 -16.13 -32.11 -8.65
CA THR A 228 -16.84 -30.85 -8.94
C THR A 228 -16.01 -29.65 -8.55
N MET A 229 -16.30 -28.48 -9.14
CA MET A 229 -15.65 -27.22 -8.73
C MET A 229 -15.88 -26.89 -7.24
N ALA A 230 -16.98 -27.34 -6.65
CA ALA A 230 -17.24 -27.11 -5.23
C ALA A 230 -16.26 -27.84 -4.30
N GLU A 231 -15.65 -28.92 -4.77
CA GLU A 231 -14.67 -29.72 -4.04
C GLU A 231 -13.24 -29.16 -4.17
N VAL A 232 -13.00 -28.25 -5.11
CA VAL A 232 -11.70 -27.59 -5.22
C VAL A 232 -11.51 -26.68 -4.02
N ASP A 233 -10.45 -26.93 -3.24
CA ASP A 233 -10.12 -26.16 -2.04
C ASP A 233 -8.72 -25.51 -2.15
N ALA A 234 -8.57 -24.40 -1.46
CA ALA A 234 -7.28 -23.73 -1.32
C ALA A 234 -6.32 -24.58 -0.47
N PRO A 235 -5.02 -24.53 -0.71
CA PRO A 235 -4.05 -25.27 0.09
C PRO A 235 -4.01 -24.70 1.52
N ARG A 236 -4.25 -25.57 2.50
CA ARG A 236 -4.31 -25.22 3.92
C ARG A 236 -2.93 -25.30 4.61
N ARG A 237 -2.00 -26.02 4.00
CA ARG A 237 -0.61 -26.22 4.43
C ARG A 237 0.29 -26.36 3.21
N PHE A 238 1.57 -26.02 3.37
CA PHE A 238 2.56 -26.32 2.34
C PHE A 238 3.13 -27.71 2.55
N GLU A 239 2.82 -28.61 1.63
CA GLU A 239 3.20 -30.03 1.70
C GLU A 239 3.92 -30.49 0.42
N ALA A 240 4.31 -29.53 -0.44
CA ALA A 240 5.01 -29.86 -1.67
C ALA A 240 6.39 -30.44 -1.38
N THR A 241 6.71 -31.54 -2.08
CA THR A 241 8.01 -32.21 -1.99
C THR A 241 8.77 -32.19 -3.32
N LYS A 242 8.10 -31.78 -4.40
CA LYS A 242 8.67 -31.71 -5.75
C LYS A 242 8.07 -30.52 -6.52
N ALA A 243 8.81 -30.06 -7.53
CA ALA A 243 8.44 -28.89 -8.33
C ALA A 243 7.04 -29.00 -8.99
N SER A 244 6.63 -30.19 -9.41
CA SER A 244 5.30 -30.39 -10.04
C SER A 244 4.11 -30.16 -9.11
N GLU A 245 4.34 -30.03 -7.82
CA GLU A 245 3.29 -29.76 -6.82
C GLU A 245 3.16 -28.27 -6.48
N ILE A 246 4.12 -27.43 -6.93
CA ILE A 246 4.15 -26.00 -6.65
C ILE A 246 2.94 -25.22 -7.19
N PRO A 247 2.41 -25.51 -8.40
CA PRO A 247 1.36 -24.69 -9.02
C PRO A 247 0.15 -24.44 -8.13
N ARG A 248 -0.28 -25.44 -7.37
CA ARG A 248 -1.42 -25.34 -6.44
C ARG A 248 -1.21 -24.23 -5.40
N TYR A 249 0.00 -24.08 -4.91
CA TYR A 249 0.35 -23.08 -3.88
C TYR A 249 0.59 -21.71 -4.50
N ALA A 250 1.26 -21.66 -5.64
CA ALA A 250 1.50 -20.42 -6.38
C ALA A 250 0.17 -19.77 -6.82
N ASP A 251 -0.80 -20.59 -7.25
CA ASP A 251 -2.13 -20.12 -7.62
C ASP A 251 -2.90 -19.51 -6.44
N TRP A 252 -2.76 -20.07 -5.24
CA TRP A 252 -3.35 -19.48 -4.04
C TRP A 252 -2.73 -18.11 -3.74
N ILE A 253 -1.41 -17.97 -3.82
CA ILE A 253 -0.72 -16.69 -3.59
C ILE A 253 -1.12 -15.66 -4.67
N GLU A 254 -1.13 -16.07 -5.94
CA GLU A 254 -1.57 -15.20 -7.03
C GLU A 254 -3.02 -14.76 -6.87
N TYR A 255 -3.91 -15.68 -6.48
CA TYR A 255 -5.28 -15.32 -6.16
C TYR A 255 -5.37 -14.29 -5.04
N ARG A 256 -4.56 -14.44 -3.97
CA ARG A 256 -4.57 -13.47 -2.86
C ARG A 256 -4.10 -12.08 -3.29
N GLU A 257 -3.13 -11.97 -4.20
CA GLU A 257 -2.77 -10.70 -4.81
C GLU A 257 -3.95 -10.10 -5.58
N ASN A 258 -4.59 -10.90 -6.44
CA ASN A 258 -5.74 -10.46 -7.23
C ASN A 258 -6.94 -10.10 -6.34
N TYR A 259 -7.20 -10.84 -5.28
CA TYR A 259 -8.25 -10.55 -4.29
C TYR A 259 -8.14 -9.12 -3.73
N LEU A 260 -6.93 -8.69 -3.37
CA LEU A 260 -6.72 -7.34 -2.86
C LEU A 260 -6.88 -6.29 -3.97
N ILE A 261 -6.33 -6.55 -5.14
CA ILE A 261 -6.43 -5.65 -6.30
C ILE A 261 -7.89 -5.45 -6.71
N ASP A 262 -8.65 -6.52 -6.84
CA ASP A 262 -10.05 -6.46 -7.27
C ASP A 262 -10.93 -5.77 -6.21
N SER A 263 -10.65 -6.00 -4.93
CA SER A 263 -11.35 -5.31 -3.83
C SER A 263 -11.10 -3.80 -3.88
N MET A 264 -9.85 -3.37 -4.07
CA MET A 264 -9.53 -1.96 -4.21
C MET A 264 -10.13 -1.35 -5.49
N ALA A 265 -10.14 -2.09 -6.59
CA ALA A 265 -10.77 -1.66 -7.84
C ALA A 265 -12.28 -1.44 -7.63
N ARG A 266 -12.97 -2.34 -6.94
CA ARG A 266 -14.40 -2.21 -6.62
C ARG A 266 -14.68 -0.98 -5.75
N LEU A 267 -13.90 -0.76 -4.70
CA LEU A 267 -14.02 0.44 -3.87
C LEU A 267 -13.76 1.72 -4.67
N ALA A 268 -12.76 1.71 -5.54
CA ALA A 268 -12.46 2.86 -6.40
C ALA A 268 -13.61 3.15 -7.38
N ASP A 269 -14.21 2.13 -7.98
CA ASP A 269 -15.35 2.29 -8.88
C ASP A 269 -16.57 2.85 -8.12
N MET A 270 -16.83 2.37 -6.91
CA MET A 270 -17.87 2.93 -6.04
C MET A 270 -17.66 4.43 -5.75
N MET A 271 -16.42 4.87 -5.56
CA MET A 271 -16.11 6.30 -5.41
C MET A 271 -16.32 7.09 -6.71
N ARG A 272 -15.88 6.53 -7.86
CA ARG A 272 -16.05 7.15 -9.18
C ARG A 272 -17.53 7.36 -9.51
N GLU A 273 -18.35 6.35 -9.27
CA GLU A 273 -19.81 6.40 -9.48
C GLU A 273 -20.51 7.47 -8.63
N ARG A 274 -19.86 7.92 -7.55
CA ARG A 274 -20.37 8.94 -6.62
C ARG A 274 -19.74 10.31 -6.82
N GLY A 275 -19.17 10.57 -8.01
CA GLY A 275 -18.71 11.90 -8.41
C GLY A 275 -17.24 12.20 -8.07
N LEU A 276 -16.43 11.18 -7.73
CA LEU A 276 -14.99 11.32 -7.57
C LEU A 276 -14.20 10.82 -8.80
N ASP A 277 -14.84 10.76 -9.96
CA ASP A 277 -14.23 10.34 -11.22
C ASP A 277 -13.35 11.40 -11.87
N THR A 278 -13.43 12.66 -11.43
CA THR A 278 -12.62 13.78 -11.94
C THR A 278 -11.25 13.91 -11.28
N ILE A 279 -11.05 13.28 -10.15
CA ILE A 279 -9.81 13.36 -9.35
C ILE A 279 -8.99 12.07 -9.43
N ALA A 280 -7.74 12.11 -9.00
CA ALA A 280 -6.89 10.92 -8.96
C ALA A 280 -7.28 10.00 -7.78
N LEU A 281 -7.38 8.70 -8.04
CA LEU A 281 -7.58 7.70 -6.98
C LEU A 281 -6.27 6.91 -6.77
N PHE A 282 -5.88 6.75 -5.51
CA PHE A 282 -4.63 6.07 -5.16
C PHE A 282 -4.79 5.18 -3.92
N HIS A 283 -3.76 4.37 -3.66
CA HIS A 283 -3.66 3.55 -2.45
C HIS A 283 -2.27 3.67 -1.84
N ASN A 284 -2.16 3.38 -0.54
CA ASN A 284 -0.90 3.30 0.18
C ASN A 284 -0.60 1.88 0.64
N TYR A 285 0.67 1.50 0.56
CA TYR A 285 1.18 0.29 1.17
C TYR A 285 2.16 0.62 2.30
N PRO A 286 2.06 -0.02 3.46
CA PRO A 286 2.88 0.34 4.62
C PRO A 286 4.33 -0.09 4.47
N HIS A 287 4.62 -1.25 3.91
CA HIS A 287 5.97 -1.72 3.63
C HIS A 287 5.97 -2.65 2.42
N PRO A 288 6.82 -2.38 1.42
CA PRO A 288 7.00 -3.30 0.31
C PRO A 288 7.91 -4.46 0.67
N LEU A 289 8.68 -4.34 1.74
CA LEU A 289 9.80 -5.20 2.09
C LEU A 289 9.54 -5.84 3.43
N GLY A 290 9.74 -7.14 3.50
CA GLY A 290 9.60 -7.89 4.75
C GLY A 290 10.53 -7.38 5.87
N PRO A 291 10.36 -7.86 7.11
CA PRO A 291 11.01 -7.32 8.31
C PRO A 291 12.53 -7.27 8.29
N GLY A 292 13.19 -7.93 7.36
CA GLY A 292 14.65 -7.93 7.25
C GLY A 292 15.24 -6.81 6.38
N GLY A 293 14.42 -5.98 5.72
CA GLY A 293 14.92 -4.95 4.78
C GLY A 293 15.86 -5.53 3.71
N ALA A 294 16.00 -6.83 3.70
CA ALA A 294 16.83 -7.53 2.76
C ALA A 294 16.19 -7.50 1.38
N ALA A 295 17.01 -7.51 0.42
CA ALA A 295 16.74 -7.49 -0.99
C ALA A 295 15.73 -8.55 -1.51
N SER A 296 15.17 -9.38 -0.67
CA SER A 296 14.20 -10.43 -0.98
C SER A 296 12.75 -10.07 -0.63
N GLY A 297 12.46 -8.84 -0.29
CA GLY A 297 11.23 -8.44 0.39
C GLY A 297 10.00 -8.22 -0.47
N PHE A 298 9.95 -8.70 -1.68
CA PHE A 298 8.76 -8.59 -2.54
C PHE A 298 7.73 -9.70 -2.31
N THR A 299 7.85 -10.43 -1.21
CA THR A 299 6.94 -11.52 -0.80
C THR A 299 5.57 -11.04 -0.29
N THR A 300 5.34 -9.75 -0.27
CA THR A 300 4.06 -9.20 0.16
C THR A 300 2.99 -9.35 -0.94
N PRO A 301 1.70 -9.43 -0.59
CA PRO A 301 0.62 -9.49 -1.56
C PRO A 301 0.45 -8.18 -2.35
N PHE A 302 1.30 -7.21 -2.09
CA PHE A 302 1.22 -5.87 -2.65
C PHE A 302 1.92 -5.81 -3.99
N ASN A 303 1.14 -5.65 -5.04
CA ASN A 303 1.62 -5.53 -6.41
C ASN A 303 1.29 -4.14 -6.94
N ILE A 304 2.26 -3.21 -6.89
CA ILE A 304 2.07 -1.83 -7.35
C ILE A 304 1.63 -1.81 -8.81
N ALA A 305 2.38 -2.47 -9.68
CA ALA A 305 2.17 -2.37 -11.12
C ALA A 305 0.76 -2.84 -11.52
N LYS A 306 0.28 -3.96 -10.95
CA LYS A 306 -1.07 -4.45 -11.21
C LYS A 306 -2.15 -3.57 -10.58
N LEU A 307 -1.93 -3.04 -9.37
CA LEU A 307 -2.91 -2.15 -8.74
C LEU A 307 -3.02 -0.83 -9.50
N GLU A 308 -1.95 -0.32 -10.07
CA GLU A 308 -1.95 0.88 -10.92
C GLU A 308 -2.65 0.68 -12.28
N GLU A 309 -3.00 -0.55 -12.66
CA GLU A 309 -3.93 -0.77 -13.77
C GLU A 309 -5.38 -0.34 -13.42
N LYS A 310 -5.70 -0.28 -12.14
CA LYS A 310 -7.03 0.05 -11.59
C LYS A 310 -7.09 1.44 -10.96
N LEU A 311 -5.98 1.91 -10.38
CA LEU A 311 -5.82 3.20 -9.74
C LEU A 311 -4.85 4.09 -10.53
N ASP A 312 -4.84 5.38 -10.23
CA ASP A 312 -3.98 6.33 -10.93
C ASP A 312 -2.52 6.21 -10.49
N PHE A 313 -2.27 5.97 -9.20
CA PHE A 313 -0.94 5.68 -8.64
C PHE A 313 -1.02 4.92 -7.31
N VAL A 314 0.13 4.38 -6.89
CA VAL A 314 0.29 3.71 -5.60
C VAL A 314 1.57 4.19 -4.95
N GLY A 315 1.51 4.48 -3.65
CA GLY A 315 2.68 4.89 -2.87
C GLY A 315 2.99 3.94 -1.73
N PHE A 316 4.16 4.14 -1.12
CA PHE A 316 4.58 3.40 0.07
C PHE A 316 4.82 4.34 1.24
N ASP A 317 4.37 3.92 2.41
CA ASP A 317 4.57 4.64 3.66
C ASP A 317 5.99 4.44 4.17
N ILE A 318 6.61 5.49 4.66
CA ILE A 318 7.98 5.45 5.16
C ILE A 318 8.04 6.04 6.57
N TYR A 319 8.27 5.16 7.54
CA TYR A 319 8.53 5.48 8.94
C TYR A 319 9.92 4.99 9.30
N SER A 320 10.93 5.81 9.01
CA SER A 320 12.34 5.42 9.15
C SER A 320 13.16 6.49 9.87
N ARG A 321 14.33 6.09 10.30
CA ARG A 321 15.36 6.94 10.88
C ARG A 321 16.63 6.88 10.03
N LYS A 322 17.60 7.75 10.34
CA LYS A 322 18.89 7.80 9.62
C LYS A 322 19.65 6.48 9.63
N GLU A 323 19.55 5.71 10.73
CA GLU A 323 20.20 4.40 10.85
C GLU A 323 19.64 3.39 9.85
N LEU A 324 18.40 3.60 9.40
CA LEU A 324 17.73 2.77 8.40
C LEU A 324 17.83 3.36 6.98
N TYR A 325 18.90 4.09 6.67
CA TYR A 325 19.10 4.70 5.36
C TYR A 325 18.99 3.69 4.21
N SER A 326 19.55 2.49 4.38
CA SER A 326 19.44 1.43 3.36
C SER A 326 18.00 1.05 3.06
N HIS A 327 17.14 1.03 4.07
CA HIS A 327 15.70 0.79 3.89
C HIS A 327 15.04 1.92 3.08
N VAL A 328 15.28 3.19 3.46
CA VAL A 328 14.76 4.36 2.73
C VAL A 328 15.23 4.35 1.27
N LYS A 329 16.50 4.02 1.04
CA LYS A 329 17.08 3.90 -0.31
C LYS A 329 16.38 2.80 -1.11
N THR A 330 16.18 1.63 -0.53
CA THR A 330 15.59 0.48 -1.21
C THR A 330 14.12 0.74 -1.54
N VAL A 331 13.32 1.18 -0.56
CA VAL A 331 11.90 1.51 -0.76
C VAL A 331 11.75 2.64 -1.80
N GLY A 332 12.50 3.74 -1.63
CA GLY A 332 12.46 4.87 -2.56
C GLY A 332 12.83 4.44 -3.99
N SER A 333 13.88 3.63 -4.14
CA SER A 333 14.32 3.10 -5.43
C SER A 333 13.26 2.21 -6.09
N TYR A 334 12.56 1.38 -5.31
CA TYR A 334 11.47 0.53 -5.80
C TYR A 334 10.23 1.34 -6.19
N VAL A 335 9.82 2.31 -5.37
CA VAL A 335 8.69 3.19 -5.69
C VAL A 335 8.96 3.98 -6.97
N VAL A 336 10.16 4.56 -7.10
CA VAL A 336 10.56 5.33 -8.29
C VAL A 336 10.65 4.44 -9.54
N GLY A 337 11.14 3.21 -9.39
CA GLY A 337 11.23 2.25 -10.49
C GLY A 337 9.88 1.65 -10.92
N THR A 338 8.88 1.66 -10.04
CA THR A 338 7.62 0.93 -10.26
C THR A 338 6.41 1.85 -10.38
N SER A 339 6.22 2.81 -9.47
CA SER A 339 5.02 3.66 -9.44
C SER A 339 4.99 4.67 -10.58
N ARG A 340 3.77 5.02 -11.04
CA ARG A 340 3.53 6.09 -12.00
C ARG A 340 3.76 7.48 -11.42
N TYR A 341 3.53 7.64 -10.12
CA TYR A 341 3.84 8.86 -9.37
C TYR A 341 4.56 8.47 -8.07
N PRO A 342 5.88 8.65 -7.99
CA PRO A 342 6.65 8.33 -6.80
C PRO A 342 6.26 9.21 -5.60
N TYR A 343 5.33 8.73 -4.80
CA TYR A 343 4.70 9.43 -3.70
C TYR A 343 4.80 8.63 -2.40
N ILE A 344 5.01 9.33 -1.30
CA ILE A 344 4.97 8.74 0.04
C ILE A 344 3.67 9.19 0.71
N PRO A 345 2.64 8.34 0.76
CA PRO A 345 1.33 8.69 1.31
C PRO A 345 1.36 8.96 2.80
N GLU A 346 2.21 8.25 3.54
CA GLU A 346 2.47 8.50 4.96
C GLU A 346 3.98 8.57 5.21
N PHE A 347 4.44 9.77 5.51
CA PHE A 347 5.85 10.03 5.75
C PHE A 347 6.04 10.61 7.15
N ILE A 348 6.90 9.99 7.93
CA ILE A 348 7.07 10.30 9.36
C ILE A 348 7.14 11.81 9.64
N ALA A 349 6.33 12.27 10.60
CA ALA A 349 6.41 13.56 11.27
C ALA A 349 5.86 13.40 12.69
N GLY A 350 6.75 13.35 13.65
CA GLY A 350 6.43 12.92 15.01
C GLY A 350 6.54 11.41 15.21
N VAL A 351 6.03 10.91 16.31
CA VAL A 351 6.26 9.55 16.75
C VAL A 351 5.05 8.96 17.48
N TRP A 352 4.84 7.66 17.26
CA TRP A 352 4.01 6.86 18.13
C TRP A 352 4.90 6.07 19.11
N PRO A 353 4.93 6.46 20.41
CA PRO A 353 5.93 5.98 21.36
C PRO A 353 5.92 4.46 21.64
N TRP A 354 4.81 3.79 21.33
CA TRP A 354 4.65 2.35 21.58
C TRP A 354 5.19 1.47 20.46
N TYR A 355 5.27 2.02 19.26
CA TYR A 355 5.60 1.25 18.06
C TYR A 355 6.95 1.63 17.47
N LEU A 356 7.21 2.93 17.44
CA LEU A 356 8.45 3.47 16.89
C LEU A 356 9.31 4.00 18.03
N HIS A 357 10.57 3.68 18.02
CA HIS A 357 11.50 4.39 18.88
C HIS A 357 11.46 5.88 18.57
N PRO A 358 11.48 6.77 19.55
CA PRO A 358 11.51 8.20 19.31
C PRO A 358 12.66 8.55 18.35
N GLY A 359 12.31 9.04 17.17
CA GLY A 359 13.21 9.75 16.30
C GLY A 359 13.48 11.14 16.88
N ASN A 360 14.36 11.86 16.28
CA ASN A 360 14.55 13.27 16.54
C ASN A 360 14.41 14.05 15.23
N LEU A 361 14.36 15.35 15.33
CA LEU A 361 14.21 16.23 14.17
C LEU A 361 15.29 16.01 13.10
N TYR A 362 16.50 15.67 13.51
CA TYR A 362 17.60 15.34 12.59
C TYR A 362 17.32 14.05 11.79
N ASP A 363 16.66 13.07 12.39
CA ASP A 363 16.24 11.85 11.68
C ASP A 363 15.23 12.19 10.58
N GLU A 364 14.23 13.02 10.90
CA GLU A 364 13.22 13.44 9.94
C GLU A 364 13.81 14.26 8.78
N GLU A 365 14.73 15.15 9.07
CA GLU A 365 15.46 15.92 8.07
C GLU A 365 16.28 15.00 7.14
N PHE A 366 17.05 14.09 7.74
CA PHE A 366 17.89 13.15 7.01
C PHE A 366 17.07 12.23 6.08
N VAL A 367 16.01 11.63 6.61
CA VAL A 367 15.14 10.71 5.86
C VAL A 367 14.42 11.46 4.73
N THR A 368 14.04 12.73 4.94
CA THR A 368 13.47 13.58 3.91
C THR A 368 14.44 13.77 2.75
N LYS A 369 15.67 14.18 3.04
CA LYS A 369 16.71 14.37 2.03
C LYS A 369 17.04 13.05 1.30
N ALA A 370 17.11 11.96 2.05
CA ALA A 370 17.33 10.63 1.48
C ALA A 370 16.22 10.22 0.50
N ALA A 371 14.95 10.39 0.86
CA ALA A 371 13.82 10.08 -0.01
C ALA A 371 13.82 10.93 -1.29
N LEU A 372 14.07 12.23 -1.16
CA LEU A 372 14.17 13.13 -2.32
C LEU A 372 15.33 12.75 -3.25
N ALA A 373 16.48 12.39 -2.69
CA ALA A 373 17.63 11.91 -3.47
C ALA A 373 17.34 10.62 -4.22
N GLN A 374 16.39 9.78 -3.75
CA GLN A 374 15.93 8.62 -4.51
C GLN A 374 14.97 8.98 -5.66
N GLY A 375 14.46 10.21 -5.73
CA GLY A 375 13.57 10.66 -6.80
C GLY A 375 12.08 10.71 -6.41
N ILE A 376 11.77 10.67 -5.12
CA ILE A 376 10.39 10.88 -4.63
C ILE A 376 9.92 12.28 -5.04
N LYS A 377 8.68 12.39 -5.51
CA LYS A 377 8.08 13.59 -6.10
C LYS A 377 7.10 14.33 -5.20
N GLY A 378 6.56 13.65 -4.23
CA GLY A 378 5.63 14.24 -3.27
C GLY A 378 5.46 13.36 -2.05
N PHE A 379 4.87 13.93 -1.01
CA PHE A 379 4.60 13.18 0.22
C PHE A 379 3.51 13.83 1.07
N SER A 380 2.93 13.02 1.94
CA SER A 380 2.03 13.45 3.01
C SER A 380 2.64 13.08 4.37
N ARG A 381 2.96 14.07 5.19
CA ARG A 381 3.47 13.85 6.55
C ARG A 381 2.41 13.25 7.45
N TYR A 382 2.72 12.18 8.13
CA TYR A 382 1.92 11.64 9.19
C TYR A 382 2.64 11.86 10.52
N MET A 383 2.20 12.87 11.35
CA MET A 383 1.17 13.85 11.01
C MET A 383 1.60 15.25 11.45
N LEU A 384 0.92 16.28 10.94
CA LEU A 384 1.33 17.68 11.19
C LEU A 384 0.86 18.19 12.56
N VAL A 385 -0.17 17.61 13.16
CA VAL A 385 -0.73 18.05 14.45
C VAL A 385 -0.76 16.88 15.42
N GLU A 386 -0.21 17.08 16.61
CA GLU A 386 -0.24 16.09 17.67
C GLU A 386 -1.66 15.66 18.05
N ARG A 387 -1.78 14.45 18.53
CA ARG A 387 -2.98 13.88 19.11
C ARG A 387 -2.64 12.82 20.17
N ASP A 388 -3.65 12.23 20.76
CA ASP A 388 -3.45 11.09 21.63
C ASP A 388 -2.69 9.97 20.90
N ARG A 389 -1.64 9.45 21.51
CA ARG A 389 -0.75 8.41 20.99
C ARG A 389 0.16 8.81 19.82
N TRP A 390 0.12 10.07 19.38
CA TRP A 390 1.05 10.58 18.38
C TRP A 390 1.62 11.92 18.85
N LEU A 391 2.90 11.93 19.15
CA LEU A 391 3.59 13.04 19.79
C LEU A 391 4.67 13.60 18.87
N ASP A 392 5.17 14.74 19.23
CA ASP A 392 6.32 15.39 18.59
C ASP A 392 6.09 15.81 17.13
N SER A 393 4.85 16.05 16.75
CA SER A 393 4.50 16.69 15.48
C SER A 393 4.85 18.19 15.50
N PRO A 394 5.00 18.85 14.34
CA PRO A 394 5.35 20.28 14.28
C PRO A 394 4.34 21.21 14.96
N ILE A 395 3.08 20.79 15.05
CA ILE A 395 2.03 21.55 15.72
C ILE A 395 1.48 20.71 16.88
N ARG A 396 1.45 21.30 18.05
CA ARG A 396 0.84 20.68 19.24
C ARG A 396 -0.69 20.62 19.11
N ARG A 397 -1.32 19.75 19.87
CA ARG A 397 -2.79 19.58 19.90
C ARG A 397 -3.53 20.89 20.20
N ASP A 398 -2.95 21.76 20.99
CA ASP A 398 -3.50 23.08 21.34
C ASP A 398 -3.27 24.17 20.27
N GLY A 399 -2.61 23.81 19.16
CA GLY A 399 -2.30 24.71 18.06
C GLY A 399 -0.97 25.45 18.18
N ARG A 400 -0.22 25.29 19.29
CA ARG A 400 1.12 25.88 19.40
C ARG A 400 2.10 25.18 18.47
N VAL A 401 2.89 25.98 17.77
CA VAL A 401 3.94 25.51 16.87
C VAL A 401 5.23 25.18 17.65
N ARG A 402 5.92 24.11 17.25
CA ARG A 402 7.31 23.87 17.64
C ARG A 402 8.21 24.62 16.65
N GLU A 403 8.91 25.62 17.13
CA GLU A 403 9.68 26.52 16.26
C GLU A 403 10.77 25.78 15.48
N ASP A 404 11.50 24.89 16.13
CA ASP A 404 12.55 24.06 15.54
C ASP A 404 12.01 23.12 14.42
N HIS A 405 10.85 22.51 14.63
CA HIS A 405 10.18 21.69 13.62
C HIS A 405 9.68 22.55 12.44
N ALA A 406 9.07 23.69 12.75
CA ALA A 406 8.58 24.61 11.73
C ALA A 406 9.72 25.16 10.86
N GLU A 407 10.86 25.48 11.45
CA GLU A 407 12.06 25.90 10.75
C GLU A 407 12.58 24.79 9.81
N MET A 408 12.73 23.58 10.32
CA MET A 408 13.22 22.43 9.55
C MET A 408 12.28 22.10 8.38
N PHE A 409 10.98 21.93 8.64
CA PHE A 409 10.01 21.63 7.57
C PHE A 409 9.91 22.77 6.57
N GLY A 410 9.93 24.02 7.06
CA GLY A 410 9.94 25.21 6.22
C GLY A 410 11.17 25.26 5.30
N ALA A 411 12.35 24.96 5.83
CA ALA A 411 13.59 24.91 5.05
C ALA A 411 13.54 23.76 4.01
N ALA A 412 13.07 22.56 4.41
CA ALA A 412 12.95 21.43 3.51
C ALA A 412 11.95 21.71 2.36
N ASN A 413 10.80 22.30 2.66
CA ASN A 413 9.79 22.63 1.65
C ASN A 413 10.28 23.73 0.70
N ARG A 414 10.93 24.78 1.20
CA ARG A 414 11.56 25.80 0.34
C ARG A 414 12.63 25.19 -0.57
N MET A 415 13.52 24.36 -0.04
CA MET A 415 14.53 23.67 -0.84
C MET A 415 13.91 22.88 -2.00
N GLN A 416 12.81 22.17 -1.75
CA GLN A 416 12.13 21.39 -2.77
C GLN A 416 11.45 22.26 -3.84
N LEU A 417 10.81 23.36 -3.43
CA LEU A 417 10.12 24.26 -4.34
C LEU A 417 11.11 25.09 -5.15
N ASP A 418 12.10 25.72 -4.50
CA ASP A 418 13.10 26.56 -5.14
C ASP A 418 14.04 25.74 -6.05
N GLY A 419 14.42 24.54 -5.58
CA GLY A 419 15.23 23.59 -6.34
C GLY A 419 14.45 22.81 -7.42
N ARG A 420 13.14 23.03 -7.53
CA ARG A 420 12.26 22.37 -8.50
C ARG A 420 12.44 20.85 -8.52
N PHE A 421 12.50 20.22 -7.34
CA PHE A 421 12.76 18.79 -7.21
C PHE A 421 11.75 17.90 -7.95
N GLY A 422 10.54 18.38 -8.15
CA GLY A 422 9.54 17.70 -8.97
C GLY A 422 9.95 17.50 -10.42
N ASP A 423 10.76 18.41 -10.98
CA ASP A 423 11.23 18.34 -12.36
C ASP A 423 12.47 17.45 -12.50
N LEU A 424 13.21 17.24 -11.41
CA LEU A 424 14.41 16.41 -11.43
C LEU A 424 14.03 14.94 -11.68
N ARG A 425 14.82 14.25 -12.45
CA ARG A 425 14.72 12.81 -12.64
C ARG A 425 16.01 12.15 -12.20
N ARG A 426 15.88 11.00 -11.56
CA ARG A 426 17.03 10.18 -11.27
C ARG A 426 17.50 9.52 -12.56
N ASP A 427 18.74 9.77 -12.93
CA ASP A 427 19.38 9.15 -14.13
C ASP A 427 19.95 7.78 -13.75
N ALA A 428 19.07 6.80 -13.63
CA ALA A 428 19.45 5.42 -13.32
C ALA A 428 19.57 4.61 -14.61
N SER A 429 20.79 4.27 -14.95
CA SER A 429 21.07 3.47 -16.16
C SER A 429 20.72 2.00 -16.01
N VAL A 430 20.58 1.49 -14.78
CA VAL A 430 20.31 0.10 -14.46
C VAL A 430 18.93 -0.06 -13.82
N LEU A 431 18.17 -1.05 -14.26
CA LEU A 431 16.96 -1.53 -13.61
C LEU A 431 17.20 -2.96 -13.09
N LEU A 432 17.12 -3.14 -11.78
CA LEU A 432 17.22 -4.46 -11.15
C LEU A 432 15.81 -4.98 -10.85
N LEU A 433 15.45 -6.09 -11.48
CA LEU A 433 14.14 -6.74 -11.38
C LEU A 433 14.21 -8.00 -10.50
N ALA A 434 13.32 -8.07 -9.52
CA ALA A 434 13.03 -9.31 -8.82
C ALA A 434 12.05 -10.18 -9.64
N ASN A 435 12.30 -11.50 -9.69
CA ASN A 435 11.34 -12.42 -10.29
C ASN A 435 10.23 -12.76 -9.27
N ARG A 436 9.04 -12.22 -9.49
CA ARG A 436 7.91 -12.34 -8.57
C ARG A 436 7.39 -13.78 -8.40
N GLU A 437 7.63 -14.66 -9.35
CA GLU A 437 7.24 -16.07 -9.22
C GLU A 437 8.01 -16.78 -8.10
N TYR A 438 9.29 -16.45 -7.91
CA TYR A 438 10.05 -16.96 -6.76
C TYR A 438 9.63 -16.33 -5.45
N ASP A 439 9.17 -15.07 -5.47
CA ASP A 439 8.60 -14.42 -4.28
C ASP A 439 7.28 -15.09 -3.88
N ARG A 440 6.45 -15.47 -4.85
CA ARG A 440 5.23 -16.24 -4.60
C ARG A 440 5.54 -17.63 -4.04
N LEU A 441 6.57 -18.31 -4.55
CA LEU A 441 6.99 -19.60 -4.02
C LEU A 441 7.49 -19.46 -2.58
N GLU A 442 8.29 -18.46 -2.29
CA GLU A 442 8.73 -18.16 -0.92
C GLU A 442 7.51 -17.90 -0.02
N ALA A 443 6.60 -17.02 -0.43
CA ALA A 443 5.37 -16.73 0.29
C ALA A 443 4.56 -18.00 0.57
N ALA A 444 4.35 -18.87 -0.42
CA ALA A 444 3.63 -20.11 -0.26
C ALA A 444 4.29 -21.04 0.73
N SER A 445 5.61 -21.22 0.66
CA SER A 445 6.35 -22.14 1.52
C SER A 445 6.43 -21.65 2.96
N VAL A 446 6.54 -20.36 3.18
CA VAL A 446 6.52 -19.75 4.53
C VAL A 446 5.12 -19.79 5.13
N LEU A 447 4.12 -19.44 4.34
CA LEU A 447 2.80 -19.09 4.86
C LEU A 447 1.92 -20.30 5.10
N VAL A 448 2.14 -21.35 4.31
CA VAL A 448 1.32 -22.55 4.38
C VAL A 448 2.06 -23.70 5.07
N SER A 449 3.38 -23.59 5.27
CA SER A 449 4.19 -24.63 5.95
C SER A 449 4.37 -24.44 7.44
N PHE A 450 3.96 -23.29 7.96
CA PHE A 450 4.19 -22.99 9.37
C PHE A 450 3.46 -24.00 10.26
N PRO A 451 4.09 -24.52 11.36
CA PRO A 451 3.41 -25.35 12.33
C PRO A 451 2.32 -24.50 12.99
N GLY A 452 1.14 -24.54 12.38
CA GLY A 452 0.03 -23.64 12.62
C GLY A 452 -0.42 -23.54 14.06
N ASP A 453 -0.16 -24.57 14.87
CA ASP A 453 -0.69 -24.63 16.23
C ASP A 453 0.02 -23.72 17.22
N PHE A 454 1.28 -23.38 16.97
CA PHE A 454 2.06 -22.53 17.88
C PHE A 454 1.94 -21.03 17.54
N LEU A 455 1.64 -20.69 16.31
CA LEU A 455 1.72 -19.32 15.80
C LEU A 455 0.37 -18.70 15.42
N GLU A 456 -0.69 -19.46 15.46
CA GLU A 456 -2.04 -18.93 15.46
C GLU A 456 -2.42 -18.26 16.79
N THR A 457 -1.47 -18.21 17.73
CA THR A 457 -1.63 -17.38 18.92
C THR A 457 -1.47 -15.90 18.54
N PRO A 458 -2.21 -15.00 19.20
CA PRO A 458 -2.14 -13.55 18.95
C PRO A 458 -0.77 -12.91 19.24
N SER A 459 0.28 -13.68 19.46
CA SER A 459 1.55 -13.23 20.02
C SER A 459 2.61 -12.78 19.00
N GLY A 460 2.33 -12.83 17.68
CA GLY A 460 3.23 -12.24 16.68
C GLY A 460 4.55 -12.97 16.43
N PHE A 461 4.73 -14.19 16.89
CA PHE A 461 5.98 -14.93 16.70
C PHE A 461 6.22 -15.45 15.27
N SER A 462 5.26 -15.37 14.38
CA SER A 462 5.40 -15.84 12.99
C SER A 462 6.46 -15.08 12.19
N GLU A 463 6.73 -13.83 12.53
CA GLU A 463 7.75 -13.02 11.85
C GLU A 463 9.17 -13.60 12.00
N TYR A 464 9.42 -14.36 13.05
CA TYR A 464 10.74 -14.91 13.34
C TYR A 464 10.98 -16.32 12.82
N ALA A 465 9.94 -17.01 12.44
CA ALA A 465 10.05 -18.43 12.09
C ALA A 465 9.98 -18.67 10.57
N GLY A 466 9.53 -17.70 9.78
CA GLY A 466 9.42 -17.82 8.33
C GLY A 466 10.71 -18.26 7.64
N PRO A 467 11.88 -17.65 7.91
CA PRO A 467 13.13 -18.03 7.27
C PRO A 467 13.64 -19.44 7.58
N LEU A 468 13.22 -20.03 8.71
CA LEU A 468 13.74 -21.32 9.17
C LEU A 468 13.09 -22.52 8.48
N THR A 469 11.89 -22.37 7.95
CA THR A 469 11.12 -23.46 7.32
C THR A 469 11.40 -23.63 5.84
N ILE A 470 11.96 -22.63 5.18
CA ILE A 470 12.23 -22.65 3.74
C ILE A 470 13.52 -23.40 3.41
N SER A 471 14.51 -23.37 4.31
CA SER A 471 15.90 -23.77 4.03
C SER A 471 16.10 -25.25 3.68
N GLU A 472 15.15 -26.12 3.99
CA GLU A 472 15.30 -27.57 3.83
C GLU A 472 14.60 -28.15 2.57
N HIS A 473 13.70 -27.39 1.93
CA HIS A 473 12.93 -27.90 0.81
C HIS A 473 13.52 -27.47 -0.53
N THR A 474 14.28 -28.36 -1.14
CA THR A 474 14.76 -28.13 -2.52
C THR A 474 13.69 -28.30 -3.57
N LEU A 475 12.55 -28.91 -3.24
CA LEU A 475 11.41 -29.14 -4.15
C LEU A 475 11.78 -29.88 -5.45
N GLY A 476 12.88 -30.64 -5.39
CA GLY A 476 13.42 -31.36 -6.54
C GLY A 476 14.38 -30.52 -7.41
N PHE A 477 14.71 -29.29 -7.01
CA PHE A 477 15.80 -28.52 -7.57
C PHE A 477 17.13 -28.88 -6.89
N ASP A 478 18.27 -28.53 -7.50
CA ASP A 478 19.58 -28.77 -6.90
C ASP A 478 19.80 -28.00 -5.59
N LYS A 479 19.19 -26.82 -5.50
CA LYS A 479 19.17 -25.97 -4.30
C LYS A 479 17.75 -25.48 -4.05
N ALA A 480 17.51 -24.93 -2.85
CA ALA A 480 16.23 -24.30 -2.53
C ALA A 480 16.07 -22.99 -3.33
N PRO A 481 15.21 -22.91 -4.35
CA PRO A 481 15.17 -21.78 -5.28
C PRO A 481 14.76 -20.47 -4.59
N GLN A 482 13.96 -20.54 -3.54
CA GLN A 482 13.53 -19.37 -2.76
C GLN A 482 14.67 -18.73 -1.96
N LEU A 483 15.69 -19.49 -1.56
CA LEU A 483 16.91 -18.97 -0.94
C LEU A 483 17.90 -18.46 -1.99
N GLU A 484 18.14 -19.25 -3.01
CA GLU A 484 19.07 -18.92 -4.06
C GLU A 484 18.68 -17.62 -4.79
N LYS A 485 17.38 -17.37 -5.03
CA LYS A 485 16.91 -16.11 -5.61
C LYS A 485 17.30 -14.91 -4.75
N SER A 486 17.19 -15.05 -3.42
CA SER A 486 17.51 -13.98 -2.48
C SER A 486 19.01 -13.70 -2.44
N GLU A 487 19.84 -14.73 -2.52
CA GLU A 487 21.29 -14.59 -2.63
C GLU A 487 21.69 -13.88 -3.92
N TRP A 488 21.09 -14.25 -5.05
CA TRP A 488 21.35 -13.61 -6.34
C TRP A 488 20.92 -12.15 -6.36
N PHE A 489 19.69 -11.86 -5.94
CA PHE A 489 19.21 -10.49 -5.89
C PHE A 489 20.08 -9.65 -4.95
N GLY A 490 20.37 -10.14 -3.75
CA GLY A 490 21.24 -9.49 -2.77
C GLY A 490 22.66 -9.27 -3.28
N ALA A 491 23.22 -10.22 -4.03
CA ALA A 491 24.54 -10.08 -4.65
C ALA A 491 24.56 -8.94 -5.69
N PHE A 492 23.60 -8.89 -6.61
CA PHE A 492 23.48 -7.80 -7.57
C PHE A 492 23.23 -6.46 -6.89
N TYR A 493 22.31 -6.42 -5.94
CA TYR A 493 22.02 -5.21 -5.16
C TYR A 493 23.28 -4.69 -4.47
N THR A 494 24.05 -5.57 -3.82
CA THR A 494 25.31 -5.23 -3.14
C THR A 494 26.37 -4.78 -4.13
N ALA A 495 26.52 -5.47 -5.25
CA ALA A 495 27.49 -5.11 -6.28
C ALA A 495 27.22 -3.74 -6.89
N LEU A 496 25.97 -3.43 -7.20
CA LEU A 496 25.55 -2.13 -7.73
C LEU A 496 25.80 -1.01 -6.70
N ASN A 497 25.46 -1.23 -5.42
CA ASN A 497 25.73 -0.27 -4.37
C ASN A 497 27.23 -0.05 -4.13
N SER A 498 28.03 -1.12 -4.13
CA SER A 498 29.48 -1.06 -3.88
C SER A 498 30.23 -0.49 -5.08
N GLY A 499 29.71 -0.69 -6.29
CA GLY A 499 30.25 -0.15 -7.53
C GLY A 499 29.83 1.30 -7.81
N ASP A 500 29.11 1.93 -6.88
CA ASP A 500 28.60 3.31 -7.01
C ASP A 500 27.76 3.55 -8.27
N HIS A 501 27.02 2.50 -8.67
CA HIS A 501 26.11 2.57 -9.81
C HIS A 501 24.73 3.10 -9.42
N ASP A 502 24.19 4.00 -10.23
CA ASP A 502 22.80 4.41 -10.10
C ASP A 502 21.87 3.36 -10.72
N PHE A 503 20.96 2.85 -9.89
CA PHE A 503 19.98 1.85 -10.29
C PHE A 503 18.62 2.10 -9.65
N LEU A 504 17.59 1.58 -10.30
CA LEU A 504 16.24 1.48 -9.75
C LEU A 504 15.89 0.01 -9.50
N LEU A 505 14.94 -0.19 -8.62
CA LEU A 505 14.39 -1.50 -8.31
C LEU A 505 12.98 -1.62 -8.85
N SER A 506 12.62 -2.81 -9.29
CA SER A 506 11.25 -3.21 -9.59
C SER A 506 11.10 -4.72 -9.55
N ASP A 507 9.98 -5.23 -10.01
CA ASP A 507 9.75 -6.67 -10.18
C ASP A 507 9.17 -6.99 -11.57
N THR A 508 9.00 -8.28 -11.86
CA THR A 508 8.53 -8.78 -13.15
C THR A 508 7.05 -8.44 -13.47
N SER A 509 6.32 -7.78 -12.57
CA SER A 509 4.99 -7.23 -12.86
C SER A 509 5.04 -5.87 -13.58
N LEU A 510 6.22 -5.22 -13.61
CA LEU A 510 6.39 -3.94 -14.30
C LEU A 510 6.19 -4.11 -15.82
N ASP A 511 5.38 -3.25 -16.43
CA ASP A 511 5.19 -3.24 -17.89
C ASP A 511 6.56 -3.14 -18.60
N PRO A 512 6.94 -4.12 -19.45
CA PRO A 512 8.21 -4.13 -20.17
C PRO A 512 8.48 -2.87 -21.00
N LYS A 513 7.45 -2.15 -21.43
CA LYS A 513 7.61 -0.87 -22.12
C LYS A 513 8.34 0.18 -21.30
N ARG A 514 8.31 0.05 -19.98
CA ARG A 514 9.02 0.95 -19.05
C ARG A 514 10.52 0.61 -18.92
N TRP A 515 10.94 -0.57 -19.36
CA TRP A 515 12.35 -0.98 -19.31
C TRP A 515 13.23 -0.15 -20.25
N GLY A 516 12.68 0.31 -21.38
CA GLY A 516 13.41 1.12 -22.37
C GLY A 516 13.95 2.47 -21.85
N ALA A 517 13.57 2.87 -20.63
CA ALA A 517 14.18 4.02 -19.96
C ALA A 517 15.58 3.74 -19.40
N HIS A 518 16.00 2.47 -19.34
CA HIS A 518 17.26 2.01 -18.75
C HIS A 518 18.17 1.40 -19.83
N LYS A 519 19.47 1.54 -19.65
CA LYS A 519 20.48 0.94 -20.57
C LYS A 519 20.71 -0.54 -20.30
N VAL A 520 20.49 -0.96 -19.05
CA VAL A 520 20.70 -2.33 -18.59
C VAL A 520 19.52 -2.75 -17.74
N VAL A 521 18.96 -3.90 -18.06
CA VAL A 521 17.97 -4.58 -17.21
C VAL A 521 18.64 -5.84 -16.66
N VAL A 522 18.66 -5.96 -15.34
CA VAL A 522 19.14 -7.14 -14.64
C VAL A 522 17.93 -7.85 -14.05
N LEU A 523 17.66 -9.06 -14.51
CA LEU A 523 16.61 -9.92 -13.97
C LEU A 523 17.26 -11.07 -13.20
N THR A 524 16.94 -11.13 -11.92
CA THR A 524 17.38 -12.24 -11.07
C THR A 524 16.42 -13.41 -11.20
N THR A 525 16.78 -14.37 -12.01
CA THR A 525 16.01 -15.60 -12.22
C THR A 525 16.93 -16.82 -12.24
N LEU A 526 16.35 -18.00 -12.02
CA LEU A 526 17.04 -19.29 -12.02
C LEU A 526 16.41 -20.18 -13.09
N ASP A 527 15.82 -21.31 -12.67
CA ASP A 527 15.29 -22.34 -13.58
C ASP A 527 13.92 -21.99 -14.18
N TYR A 528 13.24 -20.98 -13.67
CA TYR A 528 11.90 -20.60 -14.11
C TYR A 528 11.82 -19.14 -14.54
N LEU A 529 11.25 -18.94 -15.71
CA LEU A 529 10.84 -17.64 -16.23
C LEU A 529 9.62 -17.82 -17.17
N ASP A 530 8.60 -17.03 -16.95
CA ASP A 530 7.39 -17.01 -17.78
C ASP A 530 7.71 -16.74 -19.26
N ALA A 531 7.02 -17.44 -20.18
CA ALA A 531 7.30 -17.34 -21.62
C ALA A 531 7.07 -15.93 -22.19
N THR A 532 6.06 -15.20 -21.68
CA THR A 532 5.80 -13.83 -22.11
C THR A 532 6.91 -12.89 -21.67
N LEU A 533 7.43 -13.10 -20.47
CA LEU A 533 8.55 -12.35 -19.94
C LEU A 533 9.86 -12.66 -20.68
N GLN A 534 10.10 -13.91 -21.06
CA GLN A 534 11.22 -14.29 -21.92
C GLN A 534 11.17 -13.51 -23.24
N GLN A 535 10.00 -13.46 -23.90
CA GLN A 535 9.84 -12.70 -25.15
C GLN A 535 10.11 -11.21 -24.92
N SER A 536 9.61 -10.64 -23.82
CA SER A 536 9.84 -9.23 -23.47
C SER A 536 11.33 -8.89 -23.29
N LEU A 537 12.12 -9.82 -22.73
CA LEU A 537 13.57 -9.66 -22.61
C LEU A 537 14.26 -9.68 -23.97
N VAL A 538 13.82 -10.58 -24.87
CA VAL A 538 14.33 -10.64 -26.25
C VAL A 538 14.02 -9.35 -26.99
N ASP A 539 12.80 -8.87 -26.89
CA ASP A 539 12.35 -7.62 -27.54
C ASP A 539 13.12 -6.41 -27.00
N TYR A 540 13.34 -6.34 -25.69
CA TYR A 540 14.16 -5.29 -25.06
C TYR A 540 15.61 -5.33 -25.53
N ALA A 541 16.21 -6.51 -25.62
CA ALA A 541 17.60 -6.64 -26.05
C ALA A 541 17.78 -6.33 -27.55
N ALA A 542 16.72 -6.44 -28.36
CA ALA A 542 16.73 -6.12 -29.79
C ALA A 542 16.50 -4.63 -30.10
N ALA A 543 15.94 -3.87 -29.15
CA ALA A 543 15.64 -2.45 -29.30
C ALA A 543 16.81 -1.54 -28.95
#